data_036ce600172878cdbf112341714625e3
#
_entry.id   036ce600172878cdbf112341714625e3
#
_cell.length_a   1.000
_cell.length_b   1.000
_cell.length_c   1.000
_cell.angle_alpha   90.00
_cell.angle_beta   90.00
_cell.angle_gamma   90.00
#
_symmetry.space_group_name_H-M   'P 1'
#
loop_
_entity.id
_entity.type
_entity.pdbx_description
1 polymer ?
#
loop_
_entity_poly.entity_id
_entity_poly.type
_entity_poly.pdbx_seq_one_letter_code
_entity_poly.pdbx_strand_id
1 'polypeptide(L)'
;MILPIVDPFSQPFEVWTTRNATQEEMIANYRRTGAMYATTNDKLIATVTNGFEAAMYMAKVGADGALGNHVNHALDSDYNYKQWRLAMPSATPPGLKKYKSSYPHYDAYEVNKEINEFGHYLSPGQVLFHAGVWPGGTSLVTDRPLSTSLCPQVALRNADHNGKAYEAGRIDLFVIRVAESATKAFAYKRKGMALGHENEVVFAAGASLSWFSETLVRQDYPAGKAFHDGKAVPAYVLAIDLT
;
A
#
# COMPACT_ATOMS: atom_id res chain seq x y z
N MET A 1 -4.35 19.50 -12.65
CA MET A 1 -3.50 18.57 -13.45
C MET A 1 -3.90 17.15 -13.13
N ILE A 2 -3.82 16.23 -14.10
CA ILE A 2 -4.00 14.79 -13.89
C ILE A 2 -2.59 14.16 -13.83
N LEU A 3 -2.31 13.42 -12.78
CA LEU A 3 -1.03 12.72 -12.58
C LEU A 3 -1.01 11.39 -13.36
N PRO A 4 0.10 11.02 -14.00
CA PRO A 4 0.21 9.77 -14.76
C PRO A 4 0.11 8.54 -13.86
N ILE A 5 -0.19 7.37 -14.44
CA ILE A 5 -0.23 6.11 -13.70
C ILE A 5 1.17 5.74 -13.19
N VAL A 6 1.23 5.35 -11.93
CA VAL A 6 2.39 4.78 -11.25
C VAL A 6 2.06 3.32 -10.92
N ASP A 7 2.80 2.40 -11.51
CA ASP A 7 2.61 0.96 -11.29
C ASP A 7 3.89 0.30 -10.77
N PRO A 8 4.00 0.05 -9.45
CA PRO A 8 5.16 -0.62 -8.88
C PRO A 8 5.36 -2.06 -9.36
N PHE A 9 4.36 -2.66 -10.01
CA PHE A 9 4.38 -4.03 -10.50
C PHE A 9 4.55 -4.12 -12.02
N SER A 10 4.84 -3.00 -12.70
CA SER A 10 5.27 -2.99 -14.12
C SER A 10 6.50 -3.86 -14.35
N GLN A 11 7.36 -4.00 -13.35
CA GLN A 11 8.34 -5.08 -13.24
C GLN A 11 7.80 -6.11 -12.24
N PRO A 12 7.66 -7.39 -12.64
CA PRO A 12 7.12 -8.42 -11.77
C PRO A 12 7.92 -8.60 -10.48
N PHE A 13 7.24 -8.83 -9.37
CA PHE A 13 7.85 -9.28 -8.13
C PHE A 13 7.87 -10.82 -8.10
N GLU A 14 9.06 -11.40 -8.07
CA GLU A 14 9.27 -12.84 -8.04
C GLU A 14 9.49 -13.33 -6.60
N VAL A 15 8.78 -14.40 -6.25
CA VAL A 15 8.91 -15.09 -4.95
C VAL A 15 9.65 -16.40 -5.18
N TRP A 16 10.79 -16.52 -4.52
CA TRP A 16 11.67 -17.67 -4.64
C TRP A 16 11.77 -18.45 -3.31
N THR A 17 11.87 -19.77 -3.36
CA THR A 17 12.47 -20.52 -2.27
C THR A 17 13.96 -20.24 -2.25
N THR A 18 14.58 -20.34 -1.08
CA THR A 18 16.01 -20.18 -0.92
C THR A 18 16.63 -21.47 -0.43
N ARG A 19 17.86 -21.73 -0.83
CA ARG A 19 18.73 -22.80 -0.30
C ARG A 19 20.07 -22.25 0.11
N ASN A 20 20.84 -23.00 0.86
CA ASN A 20 22.23 -22.66 1.14
C ASN A 20 23.02 -22.57 -0.17
N ALA A 21 23.78 -21.50 -0.34
CA ALA A 21 24.69 -21.33 -1.45
C ALA A 21 25.90 -22.28 -1.33
N THR A 22 26.36 -22.84 -2.44
CA THR A 22 27.64 -23.56 -2.46
C THR A 22 28.78 -22.58 -2.31
N GLN A 23 29.98 -23.08 -1.99
CA GLN A 23 31.18 -22.23 -1.88
C GLN A 23 31.50 -21.51 -3.20
N GLU A 24 31.31 -22.18 -4.34
CA GLU A 24 31.53 -21.59 -5.66
C GLU A 24 30.53 -20.47 -5.94
N GLU A 25 29.25 -20.65 -5.61
CA GLU A 25 28.20 -19.62 -5.73
C GLU A 25 28.49 -18.41 -4.84
N MET A 26 28.93 -18.63 -3.61
CA MET A 26 29.34 -17.55 -2.71
C MET A 26 30.51 -16.74 -3.29
N ILE A 27 31.53 -17.40 -3.85
CA ILE A 27 32.68 -16.77 -4.48
C ILE A 27 32.24 -16.00 -5.73
N ALA A 28 31.40 -16.61 -6.57
CA ALA A 28 30.87 -15.95 -7.79
C ALA A 28 30.05 -14.69 -7.44
N ASN A 29 29.20 -14.76 -6.43
CA ASN A 29 28.43 -13.62 -5.94
C ASN A 29 29.35 -12.51 -5.41
N TYR A 30 30.36 -12.86 -4.62
CA TYR A 30 31.33 -11.89 -4.11
C TYR A 30 32.05 -11.16 -5.24
N ARG A 31 32.50 -11.90 -6.26
CA ARG A 31 33.17 -11.29 -7.45
C ARG A 31 32.25 -10.33 -8.18
N ARG A 32 30.95 -10.63 -8.25
CA ARG A 32 29.96 -9.82 -8.99
C ARG A 32 29.47 -8.61 -8.21
N THR A 33 29.28 -8.74 -6.89
CA THR A 33 28.56 -7.76 -6.06
C THR A 33 29.39 -7.15 -4.94
N GLY A 34 30.56 -7.73 -4.63
CA GLY A 34 31.36 -7.37 -3.45
C GLY A 34 30.82 -7.91 -2.13
N ALA A 35 29.74 -8.72 -2.14
CA ALA A 35 29.12 -9.28 -0.95
C ALA A 35 29.00 -10.81 -1.01
N MET A 36 29.20 -11.46 0.12
CA MET A 36 29.00 -12.91 0.27
C MET A 36 27.60 -13.18 0.81
N TYR A 37 26.82 -13.98 0.09
CA TYR A 37 25.49 -14.40 0.52
C TYR A 37 25.51 -15.89 0.85
N ALA A 38 25.05 -16.24 2.06
CA ALA A 38 24.99 -17.62 2.52
C ALA A 38 23.82 -18.40 1.86
N THR A 39 22.87 -17.71 1.25
CA THR A 39 21.72 -18.33 0.58
C THR A 39 21.60 -17.82 -0.87
N THR A 40 21.01 -18.64 -1.71
CA THR A 40 20.69 -18.31 -3.11
C THR A 40 19.25 -18.71 -3.44
N ASN A 41 18.67 -18.08 -4.47
CA ASN A 41 17.37 -18.48 -4.99
C ASN A 41 17.46 -19.91 -5.56
N ASP A 42 16.42 -20.70 -5.28
CA ASP A 42 16.33 -22.10 -5.70
C ASP A 42 15.19 -22.29 -6.70
N LYS A 43 13.93 -22.21 -6.25
CA LYS A 43 12.76 -22.43 -7.07
C LYS A 43 11.84 -21.22 -7.04
N LEU A 44 11.42 -20.76 -8.22
CA LEU A 44 10.37 -19.74 -8.37
C LEU A 44 9.02 -20.36 -7.97
N ILE A 45 8.35 -19.77 -6.97
CA ILE A 45 7.08 -20.27 -6.42
C ILE A 45 5.90 -19.38 -6.74
N ALA A 46 6.12 -18.10 -7.01
CA ALA A 46 5.07 -17.17 -7.43
C ALA A 46 5.68 -15.98 -8.19
N THR A 47 4.88 -15.38 -9.04
CA THR A 47 5.16 -14.11 -9.70
C THR A 47 3.97 -13.18 -9.52
N VAL A 48 4.21 -11.96 -9.09
CA VAL A 48 3.20 -10.91 -8.89
C VAL A 48 3.40 -9.86 -9.96
N THR A 49 2.40 -9.65 -10.81
CA THR A 49 2.49 -8.80 -12.01
C THR A 49 1.58 -7.57 -11.99
N ASN A 50 0.71 -7.46 -10.96
CA ASN A 50 -0.22 -6.36 -10.83
C ASN A 50 -0.64 -6.15 -9.36
N GLY A 51 -1.32 -5.02 -9.10
CA GLY A 51 -1.74 -4.67 -7.74
C GLY A 51 -2.73 -5.66 -7.10
N PHE A 52 -3.62 -6.28 -7.87
CA PHE A 52 -4.56 -7.25 -7.33
C PHE A 52 -3.84 -8.53 -6.86
N GLU A 53 -2.95 -9.06 -7.68
CA GLU A 53 -2.10 -10.20 -7.31
C GLU A 53 -1.22 -9.88 -6.10
N ALA A 54 -0.72 -8.64 -5.99
CA ALA A 54 0.05 -8.18 -4.84
C ALA A 54 -0.77 -8.18 -3.55
N ALA A 55 -2.02 -7.72 -3.60
CA ALA A 55 -2.93 -7.78 -2.47
C ALA A 55 -3.27 -9.22 -2.07
N MET A 56 -3.56 -10.10 -3.06
CA MET A 56 -3.80 -11.53 -2.84
C MET A 56 -2.59 -12.21 -2.18
N TYR A 57 -1.38 -11.92 -2.68
CA TYR A 57 -0.15 -12.43 -2.10
C TYR A 57 0.02 -11.97 -0.64
N MET A 58 -0.16 -10.67 -0.37
CA MET A 58 -0.06 -10.12 0.99
C MET A 58 -1.10 -10.71 1.96
N ALA A 59 -2.36 -10.82 1.53
CA ALA A 59 -3.41 -11.42 2.35
C ALA A 59 -3.13 -12.91 2.66
N LYS A 60 -2.46 -13.62 1.72
CA LYS A 60 -2.10 -15.04 1.87
C LYS A 60 -0.92 -15.25 2.80
N VAL A 61 0.17 -14.49 2.64
CA VAL A 61 1.43 -14.75 3.36
C VAL A 61 1.61 -13.89 4.60
N GLY A 62 0.87 -12.79 4.72
CA GLY A 62 1.10 -11.77 5.72
C GLY A 62 2.14 -10.73 5.28
N ALA A 63 2.66 -9.94 6.23
CA ALA A 63 3.64 -8.90 5.92
C ALA A 63 4.95 -9.48 5.38
N ASP A 64 5.32 -9.07 4.16
CA ASP A 64 6.55 -9.49 3.47
C ASP A 64 7.43 -8.27 3.15
N GLY A 65 8.57 -8.17 3.84
CA GLY A 65 9.53 -7.09 3.63
C GLY A 65 10.14 -7.06 2.22
N ALA A 66 10.24 -8.20 1.53
CA ALA A 66 10.78 -8.26 0.17
C ALA A 66 9.86 -7.58 -0.83
N LEU A 67 8.52 -7.79 -0.75
CA LEU A 67 7.56 -7.08 -1.57
C LEU A 67 7.56 -5.57 -1.27
N GLY A 68 7.63 -5.17 0.00
CA GLY A 68 7.75 -3.76 0.37
C GLY A 68 8.99 -3.10 -0.20
N ASN A 69 10.13 -3.79 -0.19
CA ASN A 69 11.38 -3.33 -0.80
C ASN A 69 11.27 -3.24 -2.33
N HIS A 70 10.63 -4.22 -2.98
CA HIS A 70 10.37 -4.18 -4.42
C HIS A 70 9.58 -2.92 -4.81
N VAL A 71 8.45 -2.64 -4.11
CA VAL A 71 7.66 -1.42 -4.33
C VAL A 71 8.52 -0.17 -4.15
N ASN A 72 9.33 -0.12 -3.10
CA ASN A 72 10.20 1.03 -2.84
C ASN A 72 11.23 1.24 -3.97
N HIS A 73 11.87 0.18 -4.47
CA HIS A 73 12.81 0.27 -5.57
C HIS A 73 12.13 0.67 -6.89
N ALA A 74 10.96 0.10 -7.18
CA ALA A 74 10.16 0.47 -8.34
C ALA A 74 9.83 1.96 -8.32
N LEU A 75 9.31 2.49 -7.21
CA LEU A 75 8.97 3.91 -7.05
C LEU A 75 10.21 4.83 -7.13
N ASP A 76 11.37 4.42 -6.65
CA ASP A 76 12.60 5.23 -6.72
C ASP A 76 13.11 5.39 -8.17
N SER A 77 12.87 4.41 -9.03
CA SER A 77 13.27 4.43 -10.45
C SER A 77 12.18 4.96 -11.38
N ASP A 78 10.90 4.94 -10.97
CA ASP A 78 9.75 5.29 -11.79
C ASP A 78 9.74 6.78 -12.18
N TYR A 79 9.65 7.06 -13.49
CA TYR A 79 9.59 8.42 -14.03
C TYR A 79 8.28 9.12 -13.66
N ASN A 80 7.14 8.41 -13.72
CA ASN A 80 5.82 8.97 -13.43
C ASN A 80 5.69 9.33 -11.94
N TYR A 81 6.27 8.50 -11.05
CA TYR A 81 6.32 8.83 -9.64
C TYR A 81 7.19 10.06 -9.34
N LYS A 82 8.25 10.27 -10.10
CA LYS A 82 9.02 11.52 -10.02
C LYS A 82 8.19 12.73 -10.43
N GLN A 83 7.32 12.60 -11.45
CA GLN A 83 6.38 13.65 -11.83
C GLN A 83 5.37 13.95 -10.71
N TRP A 84 4.82 12.92 -10.04
CA TRP A 84 3.99 13.14 -8.86
C TRP A 84 4.70 13.99 -7.80
N ARG A 85 5.96 13.64 -7.54
CA ARG A 85 6.81 14.33 -6.54
C ARG A 85 7.06 15.80 -6.90
N LEU A 86 7.25 16.10 -8.17
CA LEU A 86 7.46 17.46 -8.66
C LEU A 86 6.17 18.29 -8.63
N ALA A 87 5.02 17.65 -8.81
CA ALA A 87 3.72 18.30 -8.74
C ALA A 87 3.30 18.72 -7.32
N MET A 88 3.80 18.02 -6.30
CA MET A 88 3.51 18.34 -4.89
C MET A 88 4.38 19.51 -4.39
N PRO A 89 3.88 20.31 -3.40
CA PRO A 89 4.65 21.38 -2.78
C PRO A 89 6.00 20.90 -2.24
N SER A 90 6.99 21.80 -2.23
CA SER A 90 8.32 21.49 -1.69
C SER A 90 8.29 21.15 -0.21
N ALA A 91 7.42 21.80 0.58
CA ALA A 91 7.11 21.50 1.97
C ALA A 91 5.70 20.93 2.08
N THR A 92 5.51 19.93 2.93
CA THR A 92 4.18 19.40 3.24
C THR A 92 3.34 20.46 3.95
N PRO A 93 2.11 20.76 3.49
CA PRO A 93 1.21 21.69 4.15
C PRO A 93 0.97 21.33 5.62
N PRO A 94 0.72 22.32 6.49
CA PRO A 94 0.67 22.11 7.95
C PRO A 94 -0.41 21.13 8.41
N GLY A 95 -1.61 21.21 7.87
CA GLY A 95 -2.72 20.29 8.19
C GLY A 95 -2.42 18.85 7.76
N LEU A 96 -1.89 18.67 6.55
CA LEU A 96 -1.43 17.37 6.06
C LEU A 96 -0.24 16.83 6.86
N LYS A 97 0.67 17.69 7.30
CA LYS A 97 1.77 17.30 8.19
C LYS A 97 1.24 16.79 9.53
N LYS A 98 0.28 17.51 10.13
CA LYS A 98 -0.37 17.12 11.37
C LYS A 98 -1.18 15.84 11.23
N TYR A 99 -1.91 15.68 10.12
CA TYR A 99 -2.64 14.44 9.79
C TYR A 99 -1.72 13.21 9.88
N LYS A 100 -0.55 13.29 9.23
CA LYS A 100 0.40 12.19 9.20
C LYS A 100 1.08 11.91 10.56
N SER A 101 1.36 12.93 11.35
CA SER A 101 2.14 12.79 12.60
C SER A 101 1.31 12.60 13.86
N SER A 102 0.03 12.93 13.84
CA SER A 102 -0.79 13.07 15.05
C SER A 102 -2.16 12.42 14.94
N TYR A 103 -2.33 11.47 14.00
CA TYR A 103 -3.58 10.72 13.85
C TYR A 103 -3.98 10.03 15.19
N PRO A 104 -5.25 10.10 15.65
CA PRO A 104 -6.40 10.70 14.97
C PRO A 104 -6.65 12.19 15.32
N HIS A 105 -5.72 12.88 15.96
CA HIS A 105 -5.88 14.25 16.48
C HIS A 105 -5.51 15.31 15.42
N TYR A 106 -6.31 15.44 14.38
CA TYR A 106 -6.13 16.39 13.28
C TYR A 106 -7.46 17.10 12.96
N ASP A 107 -7.38 18.22 12.24
CA ASP A 107 -8.53 18.92 11.71
C ASP A 107 -8.86 18.40 10.29
N ALA A 108 -9.95 17.64 10.18
CA ALA A 108 -10.36 17.03 8.91
C ALA A 108 -10.74 18.08 7.84
N TYR A 109 -11.30 19.21 8.25
CA TYR A 109 -11.64 20.29 7.34
C TYR A 109 -10.38 20.93 6.74
N GLU A 110 -9.38 21.26 7.57
CA GLU A 110 -8.12 21.85 7.11
C GLU A 110 -7.35 20.88 6.19
N VAL A 111 -7.29 19.59 6.54
CA VAL A 111 -6.68 18.56 5.69
C VAL A 111 -7.38 18.48 4.34
N ASN A 112 -8.71 18.45 4.34
CA ASN A 112 -9.51 18.40 3.11
C ASN A 112 -9.28 19.64 2.23
N LYS A 113 -9.24 20.82 2.85
CA LYS A 113 -8.94 22.09 2.16
C LYS A 113 -7.54 22.04 1.52
N GLU A 114 -6.50 21.62 2.26
CA GLU A 114 -5.14 21.52 1.74
C GLU A 114 -5.01 20.48 0.61
N ILE A 115 -5.73 19.33 0.68
CA ILE A 115 -5.76 18.40 -0.44
C ILE A 115 -6.40 19.02 -1.67
N ASN A 116 -7.49 19.77 -1.52
CA ASN A 116 -8.15 20.45 -2.62
C ASN A 116 -7.33 21.61 -3.20
N GLU A 117 -6.48 22.25 -2.41
CA GLU A 117 -5.59 23.31 -2.86
C GLU A 117 -4.34 22.76 -3.56
N PHE A 118 -3.64 21.83 -2.92
CA PHE A 118 -2.30 21.37 -3.35
C PHE A 118 -2.31 19.99 -4.02
N GLY A 119 -3.37 19.21 -3.89
CA GLY A 119 -3.49 17.89 -4.49
C GLY A 119 -3.88 17.94 -5.96
N HIS A 120 -3.74 16.79 -6.60
CA HIS A 120 -4.02 16.59 -8.01
C HIS A 120 -4.94 15.40 -8.25
N TYR A 121 -5.58 15.37 -9.42
CA TYR A 121 -6.34 14.20 -9.86
C TYR A 121 -5.38 13.09 -10.28
N LEU A 122 -5.75 11.84 -10.01
CA LEU A 122 -5.02 10.68 -10.52
C LEU A 122 -5.64 10.19 -11.82
N SER A 123 -4.82 9.63 -12.71
CA SER A 123 -5.31 9.03 -13.95
C SER A 123 -6.25 7.85 -13.68
N PRO A 124 -7.32 7.68 -14.48
CA PRO A 124 -8.07 6.43 -14.50
C PRO A 124 -7.14 5.24 -14.74
N GLY A 125 -7.37 4.15 -14.00
CA GLY A 125 -6.51 2.98 -13.99
C GLY A 125 -5.44 2.98 -12.89
N GLN A 126 -5.21 4.09 -12.17
CA GLN A 126 -4.32 4.08 -11.02
C GLN A 126 -4.82 3.13 -9.93
N VAL A 127 -3.95 2.24 -9.46
CA VAL A 127 -4.24 1.32 -8.36
C VAL A 127 -3.57 1.79 -7.09
N LEU A 128 -4.30 1.72 -5.98
CA LEU A 128 -3.88 2.06 -4.63
C LEU A 128 -4.45 1.03 -3.64
N PHE A 129 -3.91 1.01 -2.44
CA PHE A 129 -4.31 0.06 -1.40
C PHE A 129 -4.80 0.79 -0.15
N HIS A 130 -5.84 0.25 0.45
CA HIS A 130 -6.34 0.65 1.76
C HIS A 130 -6.71 -0.62 2.53
N ALA A 131 -6.83 -0.53 3.85
CA ALA A 131 -7.34 -1.63 4.63
C ALA A 131 -8.25 -1.11 5.75
N GLY A 132 -9.31 -1.85 5.99
CA GLY A 132 -10.34 -1.53 6.96
C GLY A 132 -11.39 -2.62 6.97
N VAL A 133 -12.60 -2.29 7.39
CA VAL A 133 -13.78 -3.15 7.27
C VAL A 133 -14.76 -2.42 6.36
N TRP A 134 -15.21 -3.10 5.32
CA TRP A 134 -16.24 -2.54 4.44
C TRP A 134 -17.54 -2.36 5.23
N PRO A 135 -18.15 -1.16 5.24
CA PRO A 135 -19.27 -0.86 6.14
C PRO A 135 -20.60 -1.49 5.72
N GLY A 136 -20.62 -2.26 4.62
CA GLY A 136 -21.81 -2.84 4.01
C GLY A 136 -22.32 -2.01 2.82
N GLY A 137 -23.30 -2.59 2.10
CA GLY A 137 -23.80 -2.00 0.85
C GLY A 137 -22.81 -2.09 -0.31
N THR A 138 -23.19 -1.52 -1.46
CA THR A 138 -22.38 -1.56 -2.70
C THR A 138 -21.59 -0.29 -2.97
N SER A 139 -21.82 0.77 -2.20
CA SER A 139 -21.11 2.05 -2.37
C SER A 139 -20.97 2.79 -1.05
N LEU A 140 -19.95 3.65 -0.99
CA LEU A 140 -19.64 4.51 0.16
C LEU A 140 -19.10 5.83 -0.37
N VAL A 141 -19.58 6.95 0.18
CA VAL A 141 -18.95 8.27 -0.01
C VAL A 141 -18.18 8.61 1.26
N THR A 142 -16.91 8.96 1.13
CA THR A 142 -16.07 9.26 2.29
C THR A 142 -16.45 10.62 2.90
N ASP A 143 -16.68 10.65 4.21
CA ASP A 143 -16.97 11.87 4.98
C ASP A 143 -15.70 12.60 5.46
N ARG A 144 -14.54 11.97 5.29
CA ARG A 144 -13.22 12.45 5.70
C ARG A 144 -12.15 12.04 4.70
N PRO A 145 -10.94 12.65 4.75
CA PRO A 145 -9.83 12.23 3.89
C PRO A 145 -9.56 10.73 3.97
N LEU A 146 -9.38 10.11 2.79
CA LEU A 146 -9.12 8.68 2.66
C LEU A 146 -7.63 8.44 2.45
N SER A 147 -6.95 7.88 3.48
CA SER A 147 -5.56 7.45 3.36
C SER A 147 -5.46 6.15 2.58
N THR A 148 -4.59 6.13 1.58
CA THR A 148 -4.24 4.96 0.78
C THR A 148 -2.73 4.84 0.63
N SER A 149 -2.25 3.74 0.07
CA SER A 149 -0.82 3.54 -0.19
C SER A 149 -0.59 2.94 -1.57
N LEU A 150 0.57 3.21 -2.18
CA LEU A 150 1.07 2.49 -3.35
C LEU A 150 1.62 1.10 -3.01
N CYS A 151 1.65 0.71 -1.73
CA CYS A 151 2.17 -0.55 -1.24
C CYS A 151 1.10 -1.34 -0.47
N PRO A 152 0.71 -2.56 -0.91
CA PRO A 152 -0.30 -3.36 -0.23
C PRO A 152 0.15 -3.82 1.17
N GLN A 153 1.46 -3.96 1.40
CA GLN A 153 2.00 -4.29 2.72
C GLN A 153 1.70 -3.21 3.76
N VAL A 154 1.77 -1.94 3.36
CA VAL A 154 1.44 -0.81 4.25
C VAL A 154 -0.03 -0.87 4.64
N ALA A 155 -0.92 -1.11 3.68
CA ALA A 155 -2.35 -1.26 3.93
C ALA A 155 -2.62 -2.43 4.89
N LEU A 156 -2.02 -3.60 4.64
CA LEU A 156 -2.18 -4.78 5.50
C LEU A 156 -1.69 -4.52 6.94
N ARG A 157 -0.52 -3.88 7.10
CA ARG A 157 0.01 -3.52 8.43
C ARG A 157 -0.92 -2.55 9.16
N ASN A 158 -1.54 -1.61 8.45
CA ASN A 158 -2.51 -0.68 9.03
C ASN A 158 -3.80 -1.40 9.49
N ALA A 159 -4.21 -2.47 8.80
CA ALA A 159 -5.33 -3.32 9.23
C ALA A 159 -5.04 -4.05 10.54
N ASP A 160 -3.80 -4.50 10.72
CA ASP A 160 -3.39 -5.28 11.91
C ASP A 160 -2.91 -4.37 13.07
N HIS A 161 -2.57 -3.12 12.79
CA HIS A 161 -2.00 -2.18 13.75
C HIS A 161 -2.92 -1.96 14.96
N ASN A 162 -2.36 -2.05 16.17
CA ASN A 162 -3.06 -1.90 17.45
C ASN A 162 -4.24 -2.86 17.64
N GLY A 163 -4.18 -4.06 17.05
CA GLY A 163 -5.20 -5.08 17.19
C GLY A 163 -6.50 -4.81 16.44
N LYS A 164 -6.50 -3.95 15.42
CA LYS A 164 -7.70 -3.64 14.62
C LYS A 164 -8.32 -4.88 14.00
N ALA A 165 -7.50 -5.73 13.35
CA ALA A 165 -7.96 -6.98 12.76
C ALA A 165 -8.50 -7.95 13.82
N TYR A 166 -7.87 -7.99 14.99
CA TYR A 166 -8.34 -8.77 16.14
C TYR A 166 -9.73 -8.33 16.58
N GLU A 167 -9.96 -7.02 16.76
CA GLU A 167 -11.27 -6.47 17.16
C GLU A 167 -12.33 -6.67 16.08
N ALA A 168 -11.99 -6.35 14.83
CA ALA A 168 -12.90 -6.48 13.70
C ALA A 168 -13.30 -7.93 13.39
N GLY A 169 -12.45 -8.91 13.77
CA GLY A 169 -12.66 -10.32 13.47
C GLY A 169 -12.47 -10.66 12.00
N ARG A 170 -11.91 -9.75 11.18
CA ARG A 170 -11.57 -9.95 9.77
C ARG A 170 -10.55 -8.91 9.30
N ILE A 171 -9.91 -9.20 8.17
CA ILE A 171 -9.12 -8.24 7.40
C ILE A 171 -9.76 -8.07 6.02
N ASP A 172 -10.03 -6.83 5.66
CA ASP A 172 -10.39 -6.44 4.30
C ASP A 172 -9.24 -5.60 3.73
N LEU A 173 -8.54 -6.14 2.73
CA LEU A 173 -7.52 -5.42 1.98
C LEU A 173 -8.13 -4.91 0.67
N PHE A 174 -8.30 -3.61 0.56
CA PHE A 174 -8.92 -2.97 -0.59
C PHE A 174 -7.87 -2.73 -1.67
N VAL A 175 -8.17 -3.17 -2.88
CA VAL A 175 -7.50 -2.78 -4.12
C VAL A 175 -8.39 -1.73 -4.77
N ILE A 176 -8.01 -0.48 -4.63
CA ILE A 176 -8.77 0.68 -5.10
C ILE A 176 -8.24 1.08 -6.46
N ARG A 177 -9.08 0.96 -7.49
CA ARG A 177 -8.81 1.45 -8.84
C ARG A 177 -9.51 2.81 -9.02
N VAL A 178 -8.77 3.83 -9.41
CA VAL A 178 -9.35 5.09 -9.86
C VAL A 178 -10.08 4.81 -11.18
N ALA A 179 -11.41 4.84 -11.17
CA ALA A 179 -12.24 4.67 -12.36
C ALA A 179 -12.43 6.00 -13.07
N GLU A 180 -12.64 7.07 -12.30
CA GLU A 180 -12.76 8.43 -12.81
C GLU A 180 -11.93 9.40 -11.96
N SER A 181 -11.40 10.47 -12.60
CA SER A 181 -10.57 11.47 -11.94
C SER A 181 -11.42 12.59 -11.31
N ALA A 182 -12.34 12.26 -10.39
CA ALA A 182 -13.27 13.19 -9.79
C ALA A 182 -12.78 13.80 -8.46
N THR A 183 -12.00 13.04 -7.69
CA THR A 183 -11.50 13.46 -6.36
C THR A 183 -10.00 13.70 -6.39
N LYS A 184 -9.55 14.83 -5.82
CA LYS A 184 -8.12 15.15 -5.71
C LYS A 184 -7.43 14.30 -4.64
N ALA A 185 -6.15 14.00 -4.87
CA ALA A 185 -5.28 13.30 -3.95
C ALA A 185 -3.95 14.04 -3.73
N PHE A 186 -3.41 13.89 -2.53
CA PHE A 186 -2.09 14.40 -2.16
C PHE A 186 -1.13 13.24 -1.91
N ALA A 187 0.00 13.21 -2.62
CA ALA A 187 1.03 12.18 -2.46
C ALA A 187 2.15 12.69 -1.55
N TYR A 188 2.36 12.04 -0.41
CA TYR A 188 3.43 12.42 0.51
C TYR A 188 4.82 12.10 -0.02
N LYS A 189 5.79 12.88 0.41
CA LYS A 189 7.22 12.61 0.13
C LYS A 189 7.69 11.38 0.92
N ARG A 190 8.48 10.53 0.27
CA ARG A 190 9.07 9.34 0.91
C ARG A 190 10.31 9.68 1.75
N LYS A 191 11.19 10.55 1.24
CA LYS A 191 12.46 10.91 1.90
C LYS A 191 12.31 12.20 2.73
N GLY A 192 12.93 12.22 3.91
CA GLY A 192 12.94 13.40 4.77
C GLY A 192 11.65 13.64 5.57
N MET A 193 10.76 12.65 5.65
CA MET A 193 9.54 12.69 6.45
C MET A 193 9.42 11.48 7.37
N ALA A 194 8.83 11.68 8.55
CA ALA A 194 8.36 10.57 9.37
C ALA A 194 7.38 9.71 8.54
N LEU A 195 7.48 8.38 8.67
CA LEU A 195 6.60 7.43 7.97
C LEU A 195 6.62 7.54 6.43
N GLY A 196 7.69 8.09 5.84
CA GLY A 196 7.81 8.22 4.38
C GLY A 196 7.77 6.89 3.63
N HIS A 197 8.13 5.78 4.30
CA HIS A 197 8.08 4.42 3.76
C HIS A 197 6.64 3.91 3.53
N GLU A 198 5.62 4.60 4.01
CA GLU A 198 4.21 4.23 3.80
C GLU A 198 3.73 4.47 2.37
N ASN A 199 4.49 5.19 1.54
CA ASN A 199 4.10 5.49 0.15
C ASN A 199 2.67 6.05 0.06
N GLU A 200 2.33 6.91 1.02
CA GLU A 200 0.96 7.33 1.29
C GLU A 200 0.45 8.33 0.27
N VAL A 201 -0.80 8.12 -0.13
CA VAL A 201 -1.60 9.00 -0.99
C VAL A 201 -2.95 9.20 -0.29
N VAL A 202 -3.33 10.46 -0.05
CA VAL A 202 -4.55 10.80 0.68
C VAL A 202 -5.51 11.51 -0.24
N PHE A 203 -6.70 10.94 -0.44
CA PHE A 203 -7.79 11.58 -1.18
C PHE A 203 -8.56 12.55 -0.29
N ALA A 204 -9.09 13.60 -0.91
CA ALA A 204 -10.04 14.50 -0.26
C ALA A 204 -11.30 13.74 0.18
N ALA A 205 -12.02 14.29 1.17
CA ALA A 205 -13.35 13.81 1.52
C ALA A 205 -14.30 13.98 0.32
N GLY A 206 -15.33 13.14 0.25
CA GLY A 206 -16.27 13.10 -0.87
C GLY A 206 -15.87 12.10 -1.96
N ALA A 207 -14.79 11.30 -1.78
CA ALA A 207 -14.47 10.22 -2.68
C ALA A 207 -15.58 9.16 -2.67
N SER A 208 -16.09 8.83 -3.84
CA SER A 208 -17.09 7.77 -4.00
C SER A 208 -16.39 6.44 -4.28
N LEU A 209 -16.67 5.46 -3.43
CA LEU A 209 -16.14 4.11 -3.53
C LEU A 209 -17.27 3.14 -3.90
N SER A 210 -17.07 2.34 -4.92
CA SER A 210 -18.02 1.31 -5.35
C SER A 210 -17.39 -0.07 -5.20
N TRP A 211 -18.03 -0.92 -4.41
CA TRP A 211 -17.61 -2.30 -4.24
C TRP A 211 -17.93 -3.14 -5.48
N PHE A 212 -16.93 -3.79 -6.04
CA PHE A 212 -17.05 -4.60 -7.24
C PHE A 212 -17.04 -6.09 -6.94
N SER A 213 -16.08 -6.56 -6.13
CA SER A 213 -15.96 -7.98 -5.75
C SER A 213 -15.20 -8.16 -4.45
N GLU A 214 -15.43 -9.31 -3.81
CA GLU A 214 -14.71 -9.79 -2.63
C GLU A 214 -14.17 -11.18 -2.88
N THR A 215 -12.92 -11.42 -2.51
CA THR A 215 -12.26 -12.72 -2.60
C THR A 215 -11.73 -13.11 -1.23
N LEU A 216 -12.22 -14.20 -0.66
CA LEU A 216 -11.65 -14.81 0.53
C LEU A 216 -10.31 -15.46 0.16
N VAL A 217 -9.22 -15.02 0.80
CA VAL A 217 -7.87 -15.51 0.53
C VAL A 217 -7.45 -16.60 1.50
N ARG A 218 -7.75 -16.41 2.79
CA ARG A 218 -7.51 -17.40 3.85
C ARG A 218 -8.44 -17.20 5.04
N GLN A 219 -8.71 -18.27 5.78
CA GLN A 219 -9.59 -18.27 6.96
C GLN A 219 -8.84 -18.04 8.27
N ASP A 220 -7.52 -18.18 8.26
CA ASP A 220 -6.66 -18.36 9.42
C ASP A 220 -5.55 -17.31 9.50
N TYR A 221 -5.82 -16.06 9.09
CA TYR A 221 -4.87 -14.98 9.26
C TYR A 221 -4.62 -14.73 10.75
N PRO A 222 -3.35 -14.74 11.21
CA PRO A 222 -3.02 -14.56 12.62
C PRO A 222 -3.18 -13.09 13.03
N ALA A 223 -4.28 -12.75 13.66
CA ALA A 223 -4.52 -11.41 14.21
C ALA A 223 -4.09 -11.35 15.67
N GLY A 224 -3.23 -10.39 16.00
CA GLY A 224 -2.72 -10.15 17.35
C GLY A 224 -3.29 -8.90 18.00
N LYS A 225 -3.39 -8.93 19.33
CA LYS A 225 -3.67 -7.75 20.17
C LYS A 225 -2.81 -7.84 21.44
N ALA A 226 -2.23 -6.71 21.87
CA ALA A 226 -1.42 -6.67 23.09
C ALA A 226 -2.20 -7.21 24.30
N PHE A 227 -1.55 -8.06 25.08
CA PHE A 227 -2.10 -8.71 26.28
C PHE A 227 -3.28 -9.66 26.06
N HIS A 228 -3.53 -10.10 24.81
CA HIS A 228 -4.54 -11.10 24.46
C HIS A 228 -3.88 -12.24 23.67
N ASP A 229 -4.45 -13.45 23.79
CA ASP A 229 -4.09 -14.55 22.91
C ASP A 229 -4.46 -14.18 21.46
N GLY A 230 -3.56 -14.52 20.52
CA GLY A 230 -3.82 -14.31 19.10
C GLY A 230 -5.03 -15.13 18.65
N LYS A 231 -5.76 -14.64 17.65
CA LYS A 231 -6.84 -15.41 17.02
C LYS A 231 -6.68 -15.46 15.50
N ALA A 232 -7.20 -16.53 14.93
CA ALA A 232 -7.34 -16.64 13.48
C ALA A 232 -8.56 -15.83 13.01
N VAL A 233 -8.39 -15.05 11.96
CA VAL A 233 -9.47 -14.29 11.33
C VAL A 233 -9.43 -14.48 9.82
N PRO A 234 -10.57 -14.42 9.11
CA PRO A 234 -10.58 -14.44 7.65
C PRO A 234 -9.94 -13.18 7.07
N ALA A 235 -9.18 -13.34 5.99
CA ALA A 235 -8.60 -12.26 5.21
C ALA A 235 -9.17 -12.23 3.80
N TYR A 236 -9.66 -11.07 3.40
CA TYR A 236 -10.31 -10.83 2.11
C TYR A 236 -9.53 -9.78 1.31
N VAL A 237 -9.61 -9.90 -0.01
CA VAL A 237 -9.23 -8.84 -0.95
C VAL A 237 -10.50 -8.32 -1.61
N LEU A 238 -10.73 -7.02 -1.51
CA LEU A 238 -11.87 -6.32 -2.08
C LEU A 238 -11.42 -5.49 -3.28
N ALA A 239 -12.04 -5.68 -4.43
CA ALA A 239 -11.86 -4.80 -5.58
C ALA A 239 -12.86 -3.63 -5.49
N ILE A 240 -12.34 -2.41 -5.49
CA ILE A 240 -13.08 -1.17 -5.28
C ILE A 240 -12.78 -0.21 -6.44
N ASP A 241 -13.81 0.39 -7.02
CA ASP A 241 -13.67 1.53 -7.92
C ASP A 241 -13.85 2.84 -7.15
N LEU A 242 -12.99 3.82 -7.44
CA LEU A 242 -13.04 5.17 -6.90
C LEU A 242 -13.40 6.14 -8.02
N THR A 243 -14.44 6.96 -7.77
CA THR A 243 -14.89 8.05 -8.64
C THR A 243 -14.97 9.36 -7.89
#